data_c91649b81655ef26ced3ab0f448fc4f2
#
_entry.id   c91649b81655ef26ced3ab0f448fc4f2
#
_cell.length_a   1.000
_cell.length_b   1.000
_cell.length_c   1.000
_cell.angle_alpha   90.00
_cell.angle_beta   90.00
_cell.angle_gamma   90.00
#
_symmetry.space_group_name_H-M   'P 1'
#
loop_
_entity.id
_entity.type
_entity.pdbx_description
1 polymer ?
#
loop_
_entity_poly.entity_id
_entity_poly.type
_entity_poly.pdbx_seq_one_letter_code
_entity_poly.pdbx_strand_id
1 'polypeptide(L)'
;KRGAEEFNQDDEDIAMTLAAQAAIAIENASLYEELHRSYQELKRSQALLLRQEKLASLGRLAAGLAHELNNPLNHIAGFVEALQRRAEAETLLARKEFEDFPRFLGMIQGQVDRAASIIRRLLDFARQREPSFELIDLDRLISESVSFVERQAAVANKRIVVRPLSEPVQLRADAQMLQQLLLNLLTNALDAIEGDGEVRIAADVIEVEHGARGRREIVEVSVADNGRGIAPENLSKVFDPFFTTKEVGKGTGLGLPICQSIVEQHGGTIEIKSEGIGKGALVTVKLPVQR
;
A
#
# COMPACT_ATOMS: atom_id res chain seq x y z
N LYS A 1 14.25 33.42 66.22
CA LYS A 1 12.97 32.73 66.46
C LYS A 1 11.89 33.60 65.80
N ARG A 2 11.48 33.27 64.55
CA ARG A 2 10.23 33.77 63.95
C ARG A 2 9.13 32.90 64.53
N GLY A 3 8.12 33.53 65.20
CA GLY A 3 6.95 32.82 65.72
C GLY A 3 6.24 32.12 64.56
N ALA A 4 5.82 30.89 64.80
CA ALA A 4 4.84 30.24 63.95
C ALA A 4 3.51 30.99 64.16
N GLU A 5 3.09 31.80 63.20
CA GLU A 5 1.69 32.23 63.16
C GLU A 5 0.86 30.95 62.95
N GLU A 6 0.01 30.65 63.93
CA GLU A 6 -0.97 29.55 63.77
C GLU A 6 -1.98 29.97 62.71
N PHE A 7 -2.24 29.03 61.79
CA PHE A 7 -3.30 29.22 60.78
C PHE A 7 -4.63 29.45 61.46
N ASN A 8 -5.32 30.48 61.03
CA ASN A 8 -6.66 30.77 61.53
C ASN A 8 -7.75 30.19 60.62
N GLN A 9 -9.01 30.28 61.05
CA GLN A 9 -10.15 29.71 60.33
C GLN A 9 -10.30 30.30 58.89
N ASP A 10 -9.97 31.57 58.69
CA ASP A 10 -10.03 32.24 57.37
C ASP A 10 -8.95 31.69 56.42
N ASP A 11 -7.77 31.35 56.94
CA ASP A 11 -6.68 30.72 56.18
C ASP A 11 -7.08 29.34 55.70
N GLU A 12 -7.78 28.54 56.54
CA GLU A 12 -8.31 27.22 56.21
C GLU A 12 -9.39 27.30 55.15
N ASP A 13 -10.33 28.25 55.24
CA ASP A 13 -11.41 28.47 54.24
C ASP A 13 -10.83 28.89 52.90
N ILE A 14 -9.82 29.75 52.87
CA ILE A 14 -9.12 30.16 51.66
C ILE A 14 -8.41 28.97 51.04
N ALA A 15 -7.69 28.17 51.84
CA ALA A 15 -6.99 26.99 51.35
C ALA A 15 -7.95 25.97 50.76
N MET A 16 -9.10 25.71 51.41
CA MET A 16 -10.15 24.83 50.91
C MET A 16 -10.75 25.32 49.60
N THR A 17 -11.00 26.62 49.51
CA THR A 17 -11.53 27.24 48.29
C THR A 17 -10.55 27.10 47.11
N LEU A 18 -9.28 27.40 47.33
CA LEU A 18 -8.21 27.23 46.34
C LEU A 18 -8.04 25.77 45.93
N ALA A 19 -8.09 24.83 46.85
CA ALA A 19 -7.99 23.42 46.57
C ALA A 19 -9.17 22.93 45.70
N ALA A 20 -10.39 23.35 46.02
CA ALA A 20 -11.60 23.05 45.21
C ALA A 20 -11.49 23.63 43.79
N GLN A 21 -11.03 24.87 43.65
CA GLN A 21 -10.84 25.48 42.32
C GLN A 21 -9.74 24.76 41.52
N ALA A 22 -8.64 24.42 42.17
CA ALA A 22 -7.57 23.64 41.55
C ALA A 22 -8.06 22.24 41.07
N ALA A 23 -8.84 21.54 41.89
CA ALA A 23 -9.43 20.24 41.54
C ALA A 23 -10.34 20.37 40.31
N ILE A 24 -11.22 21.36 40.27
CA ILE A 24 -12.10 21.63 39.10
C ILE A 24 -11.26 21.99 37.86
N ALA A 25 -10.21 22.76 38.00
CA ALA A 25 -9.35 23.13 36.88
C ALA A 25 -8.61 21.91 36.29
N ILE A 26 -8.12 21.02 37.17
CA ILE A 26 -7.45 19.74 36.73
C ILE A 26 -8.44 18.81 36.06
N GLU A 27 -9.64 18.65 36.63
CA GLU A 27 -10.69 17.82 36.05
C GLU A 27 -11.12 18.35 34.68
N ASN A 28 -11.35 19.65 34.54
CA ASN A 28 -11.66 20.27 33.27
C ASN A 28 -10.53 20.07 32.24
N ALA A 29 -9.26 20.22 32.61
CA ALA A 29 -8.13 19.98 31.71
C ALA A 29 -8.11 18.51 31.23
N SER A 30 -8.34 17.55 32.12
CA SER A 30 -8.41 16.14 31.80
C SER A 30 -9.59 15.82 30.82
N LEU A 31 -10.76 16.40 31.08
CA LEU A 31 -11.92 16.25 30.20
C LEU A 31 -11.68 16.86 28.82
N TYR A 32 -11.01 18.01 28.74
CA TYR A 32 -10.63 18.62 27.46
C TYR A 32 -9.65 17.75 26.68
N GLU A 33 -8.68 17.13 27.33
CA GLU A 33 -7.74 16.20 26.69
C GLU A 33 -8.46 14.95 26.16
N GLU A 34 -9.37 14.36 26.95
CA GLU A 34 -10.16 13.22 26.55
C GLU A 34 -11.09 13.55 25.38
N LEU A 35 -11.79 14.68 25.45
CA LEU A 35 -12.65 15.16 24.37
C LEU A 35 -11.84 15.40 23.08
N HIS A 36 -10.69 16.03 23.20
CA HIS A 36 -9.83 16.30 22.03
C HIS A 36 -9.35 14.97 21.38
N ARG A 37 -8.96 13.99 22.19
CA ARG A 37 -8.57 12.66 21.70
C ARG A 37 -9.73 11.97 20.98
N SER A 38 -10.91 11.92 21.61
CA SER A 38 -12.12 11.32 21.04
C SER A 38 -12.54 12.01 19.74
N TYR A 39 -12.43 13.35 19.67
CA TYR A 39 -12.71 14.11 18.46
C TYR A 39 -11.73 13.77 17.31
N GLN A 40 -10.45 13.62 17.62
CA GLN A 40 -9.46 13.20 16.63
C GLN A 40 -9.68 11.78 16.11
N GLU A 41 -10.02 10.85 17.00
CA GLU A 41 -10.38 9.48 16.64
C GLU A 41 -11.63 9.43 15.75
N LEU A 42 -12.65 10.20 16.10
CA LEU A 42 -13.87 10.32 15.30
C LEU A 42 -13.57 10.88 13.91
N LYS A 43 -12.78 11.95 13.81
CA LYS A 43 -12.38 12.56 12.55
C LYS A 43 -11.60 11.58 11.64
N ARG A 44 -10.70 10.79 12.23
CA ARG A 44 -9.97 9.72 11.51
C ARG A 44 -10.92 8.64 11.01
N SER A 45 -11.84 8.19 11.87
CA SER A 45 -12.83 7.18 11.52
C SER A 45 -13.75 7.66 10.39
N GLN A 46 -14.23 8.89 10.44
CA GLN A 46 -15.04 9.48 9.37
C GLN A 46 -14.28 9.56 8.03
N ALA A 47 -13.01 9.96 8.05
CA ALA A 47 -12.18 9.99 6.85
C ALA A 47 -12.00 8.60 6.24
N LEU A 48 -11.81 7.57 7.08
CA LEU A 48 -11.72 6.17 6.65
C LEU A 48 -13.03 5.68 6.03
N LEU A 49 -14.16 5.95 6.68
CA LEU A 49 -15.48 5.56 6.16
C LEU A 49 -15.80 6.22 4.82
N LEU A 50 -15.53 7.51 4.66
CA LEU A 50 -15.70 8.22 3.38
C LEU A 50 -14.81 7.65 2.29
N ARG A 51 -13.57 7.27 2.65
CA ARG A 51 -12.66 6.61 1.72
C ARG A 51 -13.18 5.23 1.32
N GLN A 52 -13.62 4.41 2.28
CA GLN A 52 -14.21 3.09 2.02
C GLN A 52 -15.47 3.19 1.16
N GLU A 53 -16.34 4.16 1.41
CA GLU A 53 -17.54 4.41 0.61
C GLU A 53 -17.18 4.78 -0.84
N LYS A 54 -16.21 5.69 -1.03
CA LYS A 54 -15.69 6.04 -2.37
C LYS A 54 -15.12 4.80 -3.09
N LEU A 55 -14.34 3.99 -2.40
CA LEU A 55 -13.75 2.78 -2.95
C LEU A 55 -14.80 1.73 -3.28
N ALA A 56 -15.78 1.51 -2.41
CA ALA A 56 -16.89 0.59 -2.64
C ALA A 56 -17.78 1.04 -3.80
N SER A 57 -18.03 2.35 -3.94
CA SER A 57 -18.78 2.92 -5.07
C SER A 57 -18.00 2.73 -6.38
N LEU A 58 -16.71 3.05 -6.38
CA LEU A 58 -15.81 2.82 -7.51
C LEU A 58 -15.76 1.33 -7.89
N GLY A 59 -15.74 0.46 -6.86
CA GLY A 59 -15.76 -0.97 -7.03
C GLY A 59 -16.99 -1.50 -7.75
N ARG A 60 -18.17 -1.06 -7.34
CA ARG A 60 -19.41 -1.46 -8.01
C ARG A 60 -19.48 -0.99 -9.46
N LEU A 61 -19.06 0.25 -9.73
CA LEU A 61 -18.99 0.78 -11.09
C LEU A 61 -17.93 0.05 -11.93
N ALA A 62 -16.76 -0.23 -11.34
CA ALA A 62 -15.68 -0.94 -12.02
C ALA A 62 -16.07 -2.37 -12.40
N ALA A 63 -16.82 -3.08 -11.56
CA ALA A 63 -17.28 -4.43 -11.86
C ALA A 63 -18.22 -4.47 -13.08
N GLY A 64 -19.15 -3.54 -13.19
CA GLY A 64 -20.03 -3.40 -14.35
C GLY A 64 -19.29 -3.00 -15.61
N LEU A 65 -18.49 -1.93 -15.51
CA LEU A 65 -17.70 -1.44 -16.64
C LEU A 65 -16.65 -2.46 -17.12
N ALA A 66 -16.04 -3.22 -16.21
CA ALA A 66 -15.06 -4.22 -16.61
C ALA A 66 -15.68 -5.36 -17.42
N HIS A 67 -16.89 -5.80 -17.08
CA HIS A 67 -17.59 -6.78 -17.90
C HIS A 67 -17.91 -6.24 -19.29
N GLU A 68 -18.38 -4.97 -19.38
CA GLU A 68 -18.68 -4.31 -20.64
C GLU A 68 -17.43 -4.00 -21.47
N LEU A 69 -16.28 -3.70 -20.85
CA LEU A 69 -15.03 -3.45 -21.53
C LEU A 69 -14.30 -4.73 -21.96
N ASN A 70 -14.39 -5.82 -21.16
CA ASN A 70 -13.79 -7.09 -21.55
C ASN A 70 -14.47 -7.70 -22.79
N ASN A 71 -15.76 -7.48 -23.01
CA ASN A 71 -16.46 -8.00 -24.17
C ASN A 71 -15.87 -7.47 -25.49
N PRO A 72 -15.77 -6.15 -25.78
CA PRO A 72 -15.18 -5.65 -27.00
C PRO A 72 -13.68 -6.00 -27.12
N LEU A 73 -12.94 -6.05 -26.01
CA LEU A 73 -11.53 -6.45 -26.05
C LEU A 73 -11.36 -7.91 -26.45
N ASN A 74 -12.20 -8.82 -25.95
CA ASN A 74 -12.19 -10.23 -26.36
C ASN A 74 -12.56 -10.39 -27.85
N HIS A 75 -13.50 -9.58 -28.37
CA HIS A 75 -13.82 -9.57 -29.80
C HIS A 75 -12.64 -9.07 -30.64
N ILE A 76 -11.97 -7.97 -30.23
CA ILE A 76 -10.80 -7.45 -30.95
C ILE A 76 -9.68 -8.50 -30.93
N ALA A 77 -9.39 -9.13 -29.77
CA ALA A 77 -8.39 -10.19 -29.67
C ALA A 77 -8.70 -11.36 -30.63
N GLY A 78 -9.96 -11.80 -30.66
CA GLY A 78 -10.40 -12.85 -31.55
C GLY A 78 -10.26 -12.49 -33.04
N PHE A 79 -10.56 -11.24 -33.42
CA PHE A 79 -10.35 -10.79 -34.80
C PHE A 79 -8.86 -10.71 -35.17
N VAL A 80 -8.01 -10.23 -34.27
CA VAL A 80 -6.55 -10.19 -34.48
C VAL A 80 -6.00 -11.60 -34.68
N GLU A 81 -6.39 -12.54 -33.85
CA GLU A 81 -5.97 -13.94 -33.95
C GLU A 81 -6.45 -14.59 -35.26
N ALA A 82 -7.70 -14.34 -35.66
CA ALA A 82 -8.25 -14.82 -36.94
C ALA A 82 -7.50 -14.25 -38.14
N LEU A 83 -7.14 -12.96 -38.10
CA LEU A 83 -6.36 -12.32 -39.17
C LEU A 83 -4.92 -12.88 -39.24
N GLN A 84 -4.28 -13.13 -38.09
CA GLN A 84 -2.96 -13.77 -38.03
C GLN A 84 -2.97 -15.14 -38.70
N ARG A 85 -3.90 -16.01 -38.28
CA ARG A 85 -4.06 -17.38 -38.86
C ARG A 85 -4.31 -17.33 -40.37
N ARG A 86 -5.13 -16.36 -40.82
CA ARG A 86 -5.45 -16.24 -42.24
C ARG A 86 -4.26 -15.73 -43.05
N ALA A 87 -3.50 -14.77 -42.51
CA ALA A 87 -2.29 -14.27 -43.15
C ALA A 87 -1.23 -15.36 -43.33
N GLU A 88 -1.08 -16.26 -42.34
CA GLU A 88 -0.19 -17.42 -42.40
C GLU A 88 -0.67 -18.45 -43.43
N ALA A 89 -1.96 -18.79 -43.40
CA ALA A 89 -2.54 -19.84 -44.27
C ALA A 89 -2.54 -19.42 -45.76
N GLU A 90 -2.77 -18.15 -46.07
CA GLU A 90 -2.88 -17.67 -47.44
C GLU A 90 -1.52 -17.17 -48.02
N THR A 91 -0.39 -17.40 -47.34
CA THR A 91 0.95 -16.96 -47.73
C THR A 91 1.03 -15.45 -48.03
N LEU A 92 0.15 -14.64 -47.42
CA LEU A 92 0.12 -13.20 -47.59
C LEU A 92 1.42 -12.56 -47.07
N LEU A 93 2.05 -13.17 -46.05
CA LEU A 93 3.30 -12.69 -45.47
C LEU A 93 4.50 -12.79 -46.42
N ALA A 94 4.40 -13.54 -47.50
CA ALA A 94 5.44 -13.59 -48.55
C ALA A 94 5.40 -12.38 -49.52
N ARG A 95 4.35 -11.57 -49.46
CA ARG A 95 4.22 -10.37 -50.27
C ARG A 95 4.80 -9.18 -49.51
N LYS A 96 5.66 -8.40 -50.17
CA LYS A 96 6.35 -7.24 -49.59
C LYS A 96 5.39 -6.20 -48.99
N GLU A 97 4.17 -6.09 -49.52
CA GLU A 97 3.13 -5.18 -49.06
C GLU A 97 2.57 -5.55 -47.68
N PHE A 98 2.76 -6.80 -47.22
CA PHE A 98 2.29 -7.34 -45.96
C PHE A 98 3.43 -7.67 -44.96
N GLU A 99 4.67 -7.23 -45.26
CA GLU A 99 5.84 -7.53 -44.43
C GLU A 99 5.67 -7.03 -42.98
N ASP A 100 5.05 -5.87 -42.78
CA ASP A 100 4.79 -5.27 -41.45
C ASP A 100 3.52 -5.78 -40.77
N PHE A 101 2.70 -6.61 -41.41
CA PHE A 101 1.39 -7.04 -40.93
C PHE A 101 1.46 -7.79 -39.58
N PRO A 102 2.36 -8.78 -39.41
CA PRO A 102 2.52 -9.47 -38.12
C PRO A 102 2.90 -8.51 -37.00
N ARG A 103 3.74 -7.51 -37.30
CA ARG A 103 4.15 -6.49 -36.34
C ARG A 103 2.97 -5.65 -35.87
N PHE A 104 2.11 -5.16 -36.79
CA PHE A 104 0.93 -4.39 -36.45
C PHE A 104 -0.09 -5.22 -35.66
N LEU A 105 -0.34 -6.46 -36.06
CA LEU A 105 -1.24 -7.37 -35.34
C LEU A 105 -0.70 -7.67 -33.93
N GLY A 106 0.60 -7.90 -33.78
CA GLY A 106 1.24 -8.07 -32.48
C GLY A 106 1.13 -6.82 -31.58
N MET A 107 1.24 -5.62 -32.16
CA MET A 107 1.02 -4.38 -31.43
C MET A 107 -0.42 -4.24 -30.92
N ILE A 108 -1.41 -4.56 -31.76
CA ILE A 108 -2.83 -4.52 -31.40
C ILE A 108 -3.10 -5.53 -30.28
N GLN A 109 -2.63 -6.78 -30.43
CA GLN A 109 -2.77 -7.81 -29.41
C GLN A 109 -2.18 -7.34 -28.07
N GLY A 110 -0.98 -6.77 -28.07
CA GLY A 110 -0.34 -6.24 -26.89
C GLY A 110 -1.14 -5.12 -26.21
N GLN A 111 -1.84 -4.26 -26.96
CA GLN A 111 -2.71 -3.24 -26.38
C GLN A 111 -3.99 -3.83 -25.79
N VAL A 112 -4.56 -4.85 -26.41
CA VAL A 112 -5.74 -5.56 -25.90
C VAL A 112 -5.41 -6.28 -24.58
N ASP A 113 -4.30 -7.02 -24.54
CA ASP A 113 -3.84 -7.73 -23.34
C ASP A 113 -3.56 -6.75 -22.18
N ARG A 114 -3.01 -5.58 -22.54
CA ARG A 114 -2.77 -4.50 -21.60
C ARG A 114 -4.07 -3.95 -21.03
N ALA A 115 -5.05 -3.62 -21.89
CA ALA A 115 -6.35 -3.13 -21.44
C ALA A 115 -7.06 -4.14 -20.55
N ALA A 116 -7.05 -5.43 -20.90
CA ALA A 116 -7.58 -6.50 -20.09
C ALA A 116 -6.88 -6.63 -18.72
N SER A 117 -5.56 -6.41 -18.67
CA SER A 117 -4.79 -6.39 -17.42
C SER A 117 -5.18 -5.22 -16.51
N ILE A 118 -5.37 -4.01 -17.07
CA ILE A 118 -5.82 -2.83 -16.31
C ILE A 118 -7.21 -3.09 -15.71
N ILE A 119 -8.13 -3.62 -16.52
CA ILE A 119 -9.49 -3.94 -16.08
C ILE A 119 -9.47 -4.98 -14.94
N ARG A 120 -8.66 -6.03 -15.06
CA ARG A 120 -8.52 -7.04 -14.00
C ARG A 120 -8.02 -6.43 -12.70
N ARG A 121 -6.98 -5.58 -12.73
CA ARG A 121 -6.49 -4.89 -11.54
C ARG A 121 -7.53 -3.94 -10.92
N LEU A 122 -8.34 -3.31 -11.75
CA LEU A 122 -9.45 -2.48 -11.29
C LEU A 122 -10.53 -3.32 -10.59
N LEU A 123 -10.86 -4.49 -11.15
CA LEU A 123 -11.78 -5.45 -10.53
C LEU A 123 -11.25 -6.01 -9.21
N ASP A 124 -9.97 -6.37 -9.16
CA ASP A 124 -9.34 -6.88 -7.94
C ASP A 124 -9.31 -5.81 -6.84
N PHE A 125 -9.06 -4.55 -7.22
CA PHE A 125 -9.17 -3.40 -6.32
C PHE A 125 -10.60 -3.16 -5.83
N ALA A 126 -11.59 -3.42 -6.70
CA ALA A 126 -13.01 -3.23 -6.44
C ALA A 126 -13.65 -4.34 -5.61
N ARG A 127 -13.11 -5.56 -5.69
CA ARG A 127 -13.57 -6.70 -4.91
C ARG A 127 -13.01 -6.60 -3.49
N GLN A 128 -13.79 -6.04 -2.57
CA GLN A 128 -13.55 -6.21 -1.14
C GLN A 128 -13.80 -7.68 -0.76
N ARG A 129 -12.74 -8.47 -0.77
CA ARG A 129 -12.77 -9.80 -0.16
C ARG A 129 -12.57 -9.64 1.33
N GLU A 130 -13.40 -10.30 2.13
CA GLU A 130 -13.13 -10.43 3.56
C GLU A 130 -11.80 -11.19 3.75
N PRO A 131 -10.87 -10.67 4.56
CA PRO A 131 -9.59 -11.32 4.80
C PRO A 131 -9.78 -12.67 5.48
N SER A 132 -9.09 -13.70 4.98
CA SER A 132 -9.02 -15.02 5.61
C SER A 132 -7.76 -15.10 6.45
N PHE A 133 -7.86 -14.75 7.74
CA PHE A 133 -6.72 -14.73 8.64
C PHE A 133 -6.29 -16.14 9.05
N GLU A 134 -5.04 -16.48 8.76
CA GLU A 134 -4.38 -17.71 9.17
C GLU A 134 -2.98 -17.42 9.77
N LEU A 135 -2.37 -18.38 10.42
CA LEU A 135 -1.01 -18.25 10.94
C LEU A 135 -0.03 -18.49 9.79
N ILE A 136 0.72 -17.48 9.41
CA ILE A 136 1.67 -17.53 8.30
C ILE A 136 3.10 -17.35 8.78
N ASP A 137 4.04 -17.99 8.09
CA ASP A 137 5.46 -17.73 8.21
C ASP A 137 5.87 -16.58 7.30
N LEU A 138 6.27 -15.45 7.89
CA LEU A 138 6.57 -14.24 7.14
C LEU A 138 7.85 -14.38 6.29
N ASP A 139 8.89 -15.04 6.78
CA ASP A 139 10.13 -15.25 6.02
C ASP A 139 9.87 -16.08 4.77
N ARG A 140 9.07 -17.13 4.90
CA ARG A 140 8.66 -17.95 3.78
C ARG A 140 7.86 -17.12 2.76
N LEU A 141 6.91 -16.32 3.21
CA LEU A 141 6.10 -15.48 2.33
C LEU A 141 6.94 -14.44 1.58
N ILE A 142 7.92 -13.81 2.25
CA ILE A 142 8.86 -12.88 1.62
C ILE A 142 9.70 -13.62 0.56
N SER A 143 10.26 -14.77 0.91
CA SER A 143 11.09 -15.57 0.02
C SER A 143 10.33 -16.03 -1.23
N GLU A 144 9.10 -16.51 -1.07
CA GLU A 144 8.21 -16.88 -2.17
C GLU A 144 7.91 -15.66 -3.05
N SER A 145 7.57 -14.50 -2.45
CA SER A 145 7.28 -13.28 -3.19
C SER A 145 8.48 -12.77 -3.98
N VAL A 146 9.68 -12.85 -3.42
CA VAL A 146 10.93 -12.48 -4.12
C VAL A 146 11.17 -13.39 -5.29
N SER A 147 10.99 -14.72 -5.14
CA SER A 147 11.20 -15.68 -6.22
C SER A 147 10.34 -15.42 -7.45
N PHE A 148 9.12 -14.89 -7.29
CA PHE A 148 8.26 -14.50 -8.41
C PHE A 148 8.83 -13.38 -9.28
N VAL A 149 9.56 -12.44 -8.69
CA VAL A 149 10.07 -11.25 -9.39
C VAL A 149 11.56 -11.33 -9.70
N GLU A 150 12.28 -12.29 -9.12
CA GLU A 150 13.75 -12.45 -9.26
C GLU A 150 14.18 -12.65 -10.71
N ARG A 151 13.45 -13.49 -11.46
CA ARG A 151 13.74 -13.70 -12.89
C ARG A 151 13.55 -12.42 -13.70
N GLN A 152 12.51 -11.66 -13.41
CA GLN A 152 12.27 -10.37 -14.08
C GLN A 152 13.36 -9.36 -13.74
N ALA A 153 13.77 -9.30 -12.48
CA ALA A 153 14.85 -8.43 -12.01
C ALA A 153 16.18 -8.79 -12.72
N ALA A 154 16.54 -10.07 -12.78
CA ALA A 154 17.75 -10.54 -13.42
C ALA A 154 17.81 -10.19 -14.93
N VAL A 155 16.70 -10.37 -15.67
CA VAL A 155 16.64 -9.98 -17.09
C VAL A 155 16.81 -8.47 -17.29
N ALA A 156 16.42 -7.67 -16.30
CA ALA A 156 16.56 -6.21 -16.32
C ALA A 156 17.86 -5.71 -15.68
N ASN A 157 18.84 -6.56 -15.38
CA ASN A 157 20.11 -6.27 -14.67
C ASN A 157 19.90 -5.60 -13.31
N LYS A 158 18.82 -5.96 -12.60
CA LYS A 158 18.51 -5.43 -11.27
C LYS A 158 18.70 -6.52 -10.23
N ARG A 159 19.12 -6.14 -9.03
CA ARG A 159 19.38 -7.07 -7.93
C ARG A 159 18.32 -6.90 -6.85
N ILE A 160 17.88 -8.03 -6.27
CA ILE A 160 17.06 -8.02 -5.07
C ILE A 160 17.91 -8.58 -3.93
N VAL A 161 18.02 -7.82 -2.85
CA VAL A 161 18.74 -8.21 -1.64
C VAL A 161 17.73 -8.40 -0.53
N VAL A 162 17.65 -9.63 -0.03
CA VAL A 162 16.78 -9.99 1.09
C VAL A 162 17.61 -10.01 2.36
N ARG A 163 17.21 -9.23 3.36
CA ARG A 163 17.72 -9.35 4.72
C ARG A 163 16.72 -10.18 5.51
N PRO A 164 17.08 -11.42 5.89
CA PRO A 164 16.16 -12.28 6.63
C PRO A 164 15.86 -11.70 8.02
N LEU A 165 14.73 -12.09 8.58
CA LEU A 165 14.41 -11.83 9.98
C LEU A 165 15.46 -12.45 10.91
N SER A 166 15.73 -11.78 12.02
CA SER A 166 16.64 -12.29 13.05
C SER A 166 16.09 -13.55 13.73
N GLU A 167 14.77 -13.66 13.83
CA GLU A 167 14.04 -14.81 14.35
C GLU A 167 12.79 -15.08 13.51
N PRO A 168 12.39 -16.36 13.30
CA PRO A 168 11.18 -16.69 12.55
C PRO A 168 9.94 -16.06 13.19
N VAL A 169 9.16 -15.35 12.40
CA VAL A 169 7.95 -14.67 12.87
C VAL A 169 6.72 -15.30 12.26
N GLN A 170 5.85 -15.78 13.14
CA GLN A 170 4.51 -16.17 12.76
C GLN A 170 3.55 -14.99 12.94
N LEU A 171 2.82 -14.66 11.90
CA LEU A 171 1.89 -13.55 11.85
C LEU A 171 0.49 -14.06 11.48
N ARG A 172 -0.52 -13.64 12.21
CA ARG A 172 -1.91 -13.92 11.84
C ARG A 172 -2.36 -12.94 10.75
N ALA A 173 -2.43 -13.43 9.51
CA ALA A 173 -2.70 -12.58 8.35
C ALA A 173 -3.36 -13.38 7.21
N ASP A 174 -3.87 -12.68 6.21
CA ASP A 174 -4.26 -13.27 4.93
C ASP A 174 -3.02 -13.38 4.02
N ALA A 175 -2.56 -14.61 3.79
CA ALA A 175 -1.34 -14.90 3.02
C ALA A 175 -1.42 -14.34 1.60
N GLN A 176 -2.57 -14.45 0.92
CA GLN A 176 -2.74 -13.97 -0.45
C GLN A 176 -2.69 -12.45 -0.53
N MET A 177 -3.33 -11.76 0.43
CA MET A 177 -3.30 -10.29 0.50
C MET A 177 -1.89 -9.79 0.79
N LEU A 178 -1.16 -10.40 1.74
CA LEU A 178 0.21 -9.99 2.03
C LEU A 178 1.17 -10.33 0.87
N GLN A 179 0.97 -11.44 0.17
CA GLN A 179 1.73 -11.74 -1.05
C GLN A 179 1.50 -10.67 -2.13
N GLN A 180 0.25 -10.26 -2.33
CA GLN A 180 -0.10 -9.17 -3.26
C GLN A 180 0.54 -7.84 -2.85
N LEU A 181 0.54 -7.52 -1.54
CA LEU A 181 1.25 -6.36 -1.00
C LEU A 181 2.74 -6.40 -1.37
N LEU A 182 3.43 -7.49 -1.05
CA LEU A 182 4.87 -7.65 -1.31
C LEU A 182 5.19 -7.56 -2.80
N LEU A 183 4.42 -8.24 -3.66
CA LEU A 183 4.59 -8.19 -5.10
C LEU A 183 4.37 -6.78 -5.66
N ASN A 184 3.37 -6.04 -5.18
CA ASN A 184 3.15 -4.65 -5.59
C ASN A 184 4.32 -3.75 -5.16
N LEU A 185 4.85 -3.91 -3.96
CA LEU A 185 5.98 -3.12 -3.48
C LEU A 185 7.26 -3.44 -4.25
N LEU A 186 7.58 -4.73 -4.44
CA LEU A 186 8.76 -5.18 -5.17
C LEU A 186 8.72 -4.75 -6.64
N THR A 187 7.58 -4.90 -7.32
CA THR A 187 7.44 -4.48 -8.72
C THR A 187 7.52 -2.97 -8.87
N ASN A 188 6.94 -2.20 -7.93
CA ASN A 188 7.07 -0.74 -7.95
C ASN A 188 8.51 -0.28 -7.75
N ALA A 189 9.26 -0.91 -6.84
CA ALA A 189 10.68 -0.65 -6.60
C ALA A 189 11.52 -1.00 -7.85
N LEU A 190 11.31 -2.16 -8.45
CA LEU A 190 12.00 -2.56 -9.68
C LEU A 190 11.69 -1.60 -10.85
N ASP A 191 10.44 -1.17 -10.99
CA ASP A 191 10.02 -0.22 -12.04
C ASP A 191 10.60 1.19 -11.84
N ALA A 192 10.94 1.57 -10.60
CA ALA A 192 11.54 2.86 -10.29
C ALA A 192 13.03 2.94 -10.67
N ILE A 193 13.69 1.81 -10.84
CA ILE A 193 15.12 1.74 -11.19
C ILE A 193 15.27 1.83 -12.70
N GLU A 194 16.10 2.76 -13.16
CA GLU A 194 16.51 2.93 -14.56
C GLU A 194 17.91 2.37 -14.74
N GLY A 195 18.06 1.30 -15.54
CA GLY A 195 19.34 0.58 -15.71
C GLY A 195 19.65 -0.36 -14.54
N ASP A 196 20.92 -0.42 -14.17
CA ASP A 196 21.42 -1.27 -13.07
C ASP A 196 21.01 -0.70 -11.71
N GLY A 197 20.58 -1.57 -10.79
CA GLY A 197 20.20 -1.11 -9.46
C GLY A 197 19.82 -2.23 -8.52
N GLU A 198 19.39 -1.83 -7.32
CA GLU A 198 19.15 -2.73 -6.22
C GLU A 198 17.87 -2.40 -5.48
N VAL A 199 17.07 -3.43 -5.22
CA VAL A 199 15.93 -3.40 -4.29
C VAL A 199 16.33 -4.18 -3.04
N ARG A 200 16.20 -3.56 -1.88
CA ARG A 200 16.42 -4.21 -0.58
C ARG A 200 15.09 -4.44 0.10
N ILE A 201 14.86 -5.67 0.54
CA ILE A 201 13.74 -6.01 1.40
C ILE A 201 14.28 -6.50 2.73
N ALA A 202 13.75 -5.95 3.83
CA ALA A 202 14.09 -6.34 5.17
C ALA A 202 12.82 -6.43 6.01
N ALA A 203 12.83 -7.29 7.01
CA ALA A 203 11.80 -7.36 8.02
C ALA A 203 12.44 -7.45 9.41
N ASP A 204 11.86 -6.76 10.38
CA ASP A 204 12.32 -6.76 11.78
C ASP A 204 11.10 -6.73 12.71
N VAL A 205 11.25 -7.34 13.90
CA VAL A 205 10.25 -7.23 14.97
C VAL A 205 10.66 -6.09 15.88
N ILE A 206 9.77 -5.14 16.08
CA ILE A 206 9.97 -4.01 16.96
C ILE A 206 8.91 -3.97 18.06
N GLU A 207 9.32 -3.59 19.27
CA GLU A 207 8.40 -3.30 20.36
C GLU A 207 8.01 -1.82 20.34
N VAL A 208 6.71 -1.53 20.34
CA VAL A 208 6.19 -0.17 20.36
C VAL A 208 5.34 0.04 21.62
N GLU A 209 5.53 1.15 22.30
CA GLU A 209 4.70 1.53 23.43
C GLU A 209 3.26 1.79 22.99
N HIS A 210 2.30 1.10 23.61
CA HIS A 210 0.89 1.22 23.31
C HIS A 210 0.11 1.89 24.45
N GLY A 211 0.56 3.04 24.88
CA GLY A 211 -0.06 3.83 25.96
C GLY A 211 -0.21 3.02 27.26
N ALA A 212 -1.36 3.13 27.94
CA ALA A 212 -1.63 2.44 29.19
C ALA A 212 -1.76 0.88 29.08
N ARG A 213 -1.71 0.32 27.85
CA ARG A 213 -1.83 -1.12 27.59
C ARG A 213 -0.51 -1.88 27.50
N GLY A 214 0.63 -1.19 27.76
CA GLY A 214 1.95 -1.82 27.72
C GLY A 214 2.61 -1.82 26.34
N ARG A 215 3.57 -2.75 26.13
CA ARG A 215 4.29 -2.89 24.86
C ARG A 215 3.55 -3.85 23.93
N ARG A 216 3.58 -3.54 22.63
CA ARG A 216 3.04 -4.40 21.58
C ARG A 216 4.15 -4.71 20.57
N GLU A 217 4.26 -5.98 20.20
CA GLU A 217 5.14 -6.40 19.09
C GLU A 217 4.52 -6.02 17.75
N ILE A 218 5.32 -5.44 16.88
CA ILE A 218 4.97 -5.06 15.51
C ILE A 218 6.04 -5.63 14.60
N VAL A 219 5.62 -6.24 13.50
CA VAL A 219 6.52 -6.54 12.38
C VAL A 219 6.62 -5.30 11.50
N GLU A 220 7.84 -4.86 11.25
CA GLU A 220 8.16 -3.82 10.29
C GLU A 220 8.80 -4.45 9.06
N VAL A 221 8.12 -4.37 7.89
CA VAL A 221 8.66 -4.79 6.61
C VAL A 221 9.03 -3.55 5.81
N SER A 222 10.26 -3.48 5.33
CA SER A 222 10.78 -2.36 4.55
C SER A 222 11.21 -2.82 3.17
N VAL A 223 10.82 -2.05 2.14
CA VAL A 223 11.28 -2.21 0.75
C VAL A 223 11.91 -0.90 0.32
N ALA A 224 13.21 -0.93 0.04
CA ALA A 224 13.98 0.23 -0.40
C ALA A 224 14.50 -0.01 -1.82
N ASP A 225 14.45 1.02 -2.66
CA ASP A 225 15.08 1.05 -3.98
C ASP A 225 16.08 2.20 -4.11
N ASN A 226 17.02 2.08 -5.02
CA ASN A 226 17.93 3.15 -5.42
C ASN A 226 17.52 3.77 -6.78
N GLY A 227 16.23 3.77 -7.08
CA GLY A 227 15.68 4.25 -8.34
C GLY A 227 15.54 5.76 -8.40
N ARG A 228 14.66 6.21 -9.32
CA ARG A 228 14.43 7.63 -9.65
C ARG A 228 13.88 8.49 -8.50
N GLY A 229 13.43 7.88 -7.38
CA GLY A 229 12.88 8.59 -6.25
C GLY A 229 11.53 9.25 -6.52
N ILE A 230 11.04 10.01 -5.53
CA ILE A 230 9.73 10.65 -5.57
C ILE A 230 9.89 12.14 -5.27
N ALA A 231 9.33 12.99 -6.14
CA ALA A 231 9.32 14.44 -5.91
C ALA A 231 8.48 14.77 -4.66
N PRO A 232 8.91 15.74 -3.83
CA PRO A 232 8.24 16.07 -2.56
C PRO A 232 6.74 16.38 -2.72
N GLU A 233 6.35 17.07 -3.78
CA GLU A 233 4.96 17.41 -4.12
C GLU A 233 4.09 16.19 -4.45
N ASN A 234 4.69 15.06 -4.74
CA ASN A 234 4.01 13.81 -5.08
C ASN A 234 3.86 12.87 -3.88
N LEU A 235 4.67 13.02 -2.83
CA LEU A 235 4.65 12.13 -1.66
C LEU A 235 3.27 12.03 -1.00
N SER A 236 2.53 13.13 -0.94
CA SER A 236 1.17 13.15 -0.39
C SER A 236 0.12 12.48 -1.28
N LYS A 237 0.43 12.27 -2.56
CA LYS A 237 -0.50 11.75 -3.58
C LYS A 237 -0.24 10.31 -3.98
N VAL A 238 0.88 9.71 -3.55
CA VAL A 238 1.27 8.35 -4.00
C VAL A 238 0.27 7.26 -3.63
N PHE A 239 -0.55 7.50 -2.62
CA PHE A 239 -1.63 6.62 -2.20
C PHE A 239 -3.01 6.99 -2.80
N ASP A 240 -3.08 8.05 -3.62
CA ASP A 240 -4.32 8.40 -4.31
C ASP A 240 -4.56 7.41 -5.45
N PRO A 241 -5.78 6.86 -5.59
CA PRO A 241 -6.13 5.98 -6.69
C PRO A 241 -5.89 6.67 -8.06
N PHE A 242 -5.30 5.91 -8.99
CA PHE A 242 -4.93 6.34 -10.35
C PHE A 242 -3.79 7.35 -10.44
N PHE A 243 -3.22 7.78 -9.31
CA PHE A 243 -2.04 8.62 -9.35
C PHE A 243 -0.82 7.83 -9.81
N THR A 244 -0.15 8.30 -10.84
CA THR A 244 1.08 7.70 -11.37
C THR A 244 1.96 8.75 -12.03
N THR A 245 3.27 8.63 -11.82
CA THR A 245 4.30 9.41 -12.51
C THR A 245 4.94 8.64 -13.67
N LYS A 246 4.49 7.39 -13.91
CA LYS A 246 4.94 6.56 -15.03
C LYS A 246 4.28 7.08 -16.33
N GLU A 247 4.93 6.82 -17.47
CA GLU A 247 4.38 7.14 -18.79
C GLU A 247 2.98 6.58 -18.96
N VAL A 248 2.17 7.27 -19.75
CA VAL A 248 0.80 6.85 -20.05
C VAL A 248 0.78 5.39 -20.48
N GLY A 249 0.07 4.60 -19.67
CA GLY A 249 -0.12 3.18 -19.88
C GLY A 249 0.95 2.25 -19.30
N LYS A 250 2.04 2.69 -18.69
CA LYS A 250 2.99 1.86 -17.95
C LYS A 250 2.66 1.73 -16.45
N GLY A 251 1.79 2.59 -15.93
CA GLY A 251 1.33 2.55 -14.55
C GLY A 251 -0.19 2.69 -14.45
N THR A 252 -0.83 1.88 -13.60
CA THR A 252 -2.29 2.00 -13.34
C THR A 252 -2.61 2.96 -12.20
N GLY A 253 -1.61 3.32 -11.38
CA GLY A 253 -1.81 4.13 -10.17
C GLY A 253 -2.64 3.43 -9.08
N LEU A 254 -2.81 2.10 -9.16
CA LEU A 254 -3.61 1.33 -8.19
C LEU A 254 -2.76 0.50 -7.21
N GLY A 255 -1.47 0.29 -7.49
CA GLY A 255 -0.62 -0.58 -6.68
C GLY A 255 -0.49 -0.12 -5.22
N LEU A 256 -0.10 1.13 -4.97
CA LEU A 256 0.06 1.67 -3.61
C LEU A 256 -1.28 1.85 -2.87
N PRO A 257 -2.38 2.32 -3.49
CA PRO A 257 -3.72 2.28 -2.87
C PRO A 257 -4.15 0.88 -2.42
N ILE A 258 -3.87 -0.17 -3.22
CA ILE A 258 -4.12 -1.57 -2.85
C ILE A 258 -3.26 -1.96 -1.64
N CYS A 259 -1.96 -1.63 -1.65
CA CYS A 259 -1.07 -1.88 -0.52
C CYS A 259 -1.61 -1.24 0.76
N GLN A 260 -2.04 0.00 0.70
CA GLN A 260 -2.61 0.70 1.85
C GLN A 260 -3.89 0.02 2.35
N SER A 261 -4.81 -0.36 1.47
CA SER A 261 -6.04 -1.07 1.85
C SER A 261 -5.75 -2.42 2.52
N ILE A 262 -4.80 -3.19 2.00
CA ILE A 262 -4.39 -4.46 2.60
C ILE A 262 -3.83 -4.24 4.01
N VAL A 263 -2.94 -3.28 4.18
CA VAL A 263 -2.31 -2.97 5.47
C VAL A 263 -3.34 -2.48 6.49
N GLU A 264 -4.28 -1.63 6.08
CA GLU A 264 -5.39 -1.15 6.94
C GLU A 264 -6.30 -2.30 7.39
N GLN A 265 -6.62 -3.27 6.51
CA GLN A 265 -7.41 -4.45 6.85
C GLN A 265 -6.69 -5.38 7.84
N HIS A 266 -5.36 -5.35 7.87
CA HIS A 266 -4.54 -6.07 8.86
C HIS A 266 -4.27 -5.25 10.13
N GLY A 267 -4.90 -4.07 10.28
CA GLY A 267 -4.71 -3.19 11.44
C GLY A 267 -3.32 -2.57 11.53
N GLY A 268 -2.63 -2.48 10.40
CA GLY A 268 -1.28 -1.94 10.26
C GLY A 268 -1.23 -0.51 9.74
N THR A 269 -0.01 -0.05 9.45
CA THR A 269 0.26 1.24 8.80
C THR A 269 1.31 1.08 7.70
N ILE A 270 1.19 1.89 6.64
CA ILE A 270 2.16 1.97 5.54
C ILE A 270 2.64 3.41 5.40
N GLU A 271 3.94 3.57 5.22
CA GLU A 271 4.60 4.87 5.03
C GLU A 271 5.55 4.79 3.84
N ILE A 272 5.70 5.89 3.12
CA ILE A 272 6.69 6.03 2.04
C ILE A 272 7.54 7.25 2.28
N LYS A 273 8.86 7.10 2.10
CA LYS A 273 9.85 8.17 2.22
C LYS A 273 10.73 8.19 0.98
N SER A 274 11.07 9.39 0.54
CA SER A 274 12.08 9.64 -0.49
C SER A 274 12.72 10.99 -0.24
N GLU A 275 14.02 11.06 -0.39
CA GLU A 275 14.78 12.32 -0.27
C GLU A 275 14.70 13.20 -1.54
N GLY A 276 13.93 12.75 -2.54
CA GLY A 276 13.74 13.46 -3.80
C GLY A 276 14.16 12.66 -5.03
N ILE A 277 14.17 13.34 -6.16
CA ILE A 277 14.49 12.72 -7.45
C ILE A 277 15.94 12.20 -7.46
N GLY A 278 16.13 10.95 -7.94
CA GLY A 278 17.42 10.27 -7.99
C GLY A 278 17.93 9.71 -6.66
N LYS A 279 17.11 9.75 -5.59
CA LYS A 279 17.49 9.28 -4.25
C LYS A 279 16.81 7.97 -3.85
N GLY A 280 16.04 7.36 -4.76
CA GLY A 280 15.26 6.17 -4.47
C GLY A 280 14.08 6.43 -3.53
N ALA A 281 13.45 5.37 -3.10
CA ALA A 281 12.35 5.42 -2.13
C ALA A 281 12.46 4.29 -1.11
N LEU A 282 11.87 4.50 0.05
CA LEU A 282 11.72 3.53 1.13
C LEU A 282 10.23 3.43 1.46
N VAL A 283 9.67 2.24 1.30
CA VAL A 283 8.33 1.91 1.77
C VAL A 283 8.43 1.07 3.02
N THR A 284 7.76 1.48 4.08
CA THR A 284 7.73 0.79 5.37
C THR A 284 6.30 0.38 5.70
N VAL A 285 6.10 -0.90 5.97
CA VAL A 285 4.82 -1.50 6.38
C VAL A 285 4.96 -2.00 7.80
N LYS A 286 4.03 -1.63 8.67
CA LYS A 286 3.99 -2.06 10.07
C LYS A 286 2.72 -2.87 10.31
N LEU A 287 2.87 -4.10 10.74
CA LEU A 287 1.76 -5.02 11.01
C LEU A 287 1.81 -5.47 12.47
N PRO A 288 0.65 -5.51 13.17
CA PRO A 288 0.61 -6.02 14.53
C PRO A 288 0.88 -7.52 14.57
N VAL A 289 1.80 -7.97 15.42
CA VAL A 289 1.97 -9.40 15.72
C VAL A 289 0.80 -9.83 16.60
N GLN A 290 -0.08 -10.65 16.04
CA GLN A 290 -1.12 -11.36 16.78
C GLN A 290 -0.66 -12.82 16.87
N ARG A 291 -0.18 -13.19 18.04
CA ARG A 291 0.16 -14.60 18.36
C ARG A 291 -1.11 -15.42 18.62
#